data_0d890f7ee87887788f98fa9b5e0a4030
#
_entry.id   0d890f7ee87887788f98fa9b5e0a4030
#
_cell.length_a   1.000
_cell.length_b   1.000
_cell.length_c   1.000
_cell.angle_alpha   90.00
_cell.angle_beta   90.00
_cell.angle_gamma   90.00
#
_symmetry.space_group_name_H-M   'P 1'
#
loop_
_entity.id
_entity.type
_entity.pdbx_description
1 polymer ?
#
loop_
_entity_poly.entity_id
_entity_poly.type
_entity_poly.pdbx_seq_one_letter_code
_entity_poly.pdbx_strand_id
1 'polypeptide(L)' 'MAPATAPILPGATVIVADATSIYNGYTGFVQRISGDRAAVLFEGGNWDKLVTLRLKDLQPD' A
#
# COMPACT_ATOMS: atom_id res chain seq x y z
N MET A 1 23.33 -10.30 -5.49
CA MET A 1 22.27 -10.45 -4.51
C MET A 1 21.04 -9.64 -4.90
N ALA A 2 19.93 -10.26 -4.90
CA ALA A 2 18.70 -9.56 -5.26
C ALA A 2 18.37 -8.46 -4.26
N PRO A 3 17.76 -7.38 -4.70
CA PRO A 3 17.33 -6.36 -3.77
C PRO A 3 16.33 -6.93 -2.77
N ALA A 4 16.36 -6.39 -1.59
CA ALA A 4 15.46 -6.83 -0.55
C ALA A 4 14.01 -6.47 -0.83
N THR A 5 13.80 -5.42 -1.62
CA THR A 5 12.47 -4.90 -1.85
C THR A 5 11.92 -5.39 -3.17
N ALA A 6 10.83 -6.11 -3.14
CA ALA A 6 10.11 -6.48 -4.35
C ALA A 6 9.34 -5.28 -4.88
N PRO A 7 9.15 -5.16 -6.21
CA PRO A 7 8.32 -4.09 -6.73
C PRO A 7 6.88 -4.25 -6.25
N ILE A 8 6.23 -3.14 -5.99
CA ILE A 8 4.83 -3.12 -5.64
C ILE A 8 4.03 -3.11 -6.93
N LEU A 9 3.18 -4.11 -7.10
CA LEU A 9 2.40 -4.28 -8.32
C LEU A 9 0.91 -4.36 -7.97
N PRO A 10 0.02 -4.13 -8.94
CA PRO A 10 -1.41 -4.35 -8.70
C PRO A 10 -1.65 -5.78 -8.19
N GLY A 11 -2.47 -5.91 -7.18
CA GLY A 11 -2.73 -7.18 -6.52
C GLY A 11 -1.82 -7.47 -5.34
N ALA A 12 -0.78 -6.68 -5.14
CA ALA A 12 0.15 -6.90 -4.03
C ALA A 12 -0.48 -6.47 -2.71
N THR A 13 -0.07 -7.16 -1.65
CA THR A 13 -0.40 -6.75 -0.29
C THR A 13 0.70 -5.85 0.23
N VAL A 14 0.33 -4.72 0.81
CA VAL A 14 1.29 -3.74 1.29
C VAL A 14 0.92 -3.25 2.67
N ILE A 15 1.92 -2.71 3.37
CA ILE A 15 1.73 -2.07 4.67
C ILE A 15 2.11 -0.60 4.52
N VAL A 16 1.30 0.28 5.10
CA VAL A 16 1.60 1.71 5.13
C VAL A 16 2.70 1.96 6.14
N ALA A 17 3.80 2.56 5.66
CA ALA A 17 5.00 2.79 6.46
C ALA A 17 5.26 4.27 6.70
N ASP A 18 4.26 5.11 6.61
CA ASP A 18 4.38 6.55 6.83
C ASP A 18 3.92 6.88 8.25
N ALA A 19 4.86 7.24 9.10
CA ALA A 19 4.57 7.50 10.52
C ALA A 19 3.64 8.70 10.72
N THR A 20 3.52 9.57 9.73
CA THR A 20 2.64 10.75 9.82
C THR A 20 1.25 10.46 9.29
N SER A 21 1.02 9.31 8.70
CA SER A 21 -0.27 8.96 8.12
C SER A 21 -1.19 8.36 9.19
N ILE A 22 -2.47 8.69 9.09
CA ILE A 22 -3.47 8.04 9.93
C ILE A 22 -3.61 6.56 9.60
N TYR A 23 -3.11 6.15 8.43
CA TYR A 23 -3.14 4.75 8.00
C TYR A 23 -1.87 3.99 8.34
N ASN A 24 -0.94 4.60 9.06
CA ASN A 24 0.32 3.94 9.40
C ASN A 24 0.07 2.58 10.04
N GLY A 25 0.73 1.55 9.52
CA GLY A 25 0.57 0.19 10.02
C GLY A 25 -0.61 -0.59 9.41
N TYR A 26 -1.43 0.07 8.61
CA TYR A 26 -2.55 -0.61 7.97
C TYR A 26 -2.05 -1.49 6.83
N THR A 27 -2.63 -2.67 6.71
CA THR A 27 -2.38 -3.57 5.60
C THR A 27 -3.48 -3.37 4.56
N GLY A 28 -3.08 -3.26 3.29
CA GLY A 28 -4.03 -3.07 2.21
C GLY A 28 -3.59 -3.78 0.96
N PHE A 29 -4.45 -3.73 -0.06
CA PHE A 29 -4.21 -4.40 -1.33
C PHE A 29 -4.15 -3.36 -2.44
N VAL A 30 -3.08 -3.40 -3.22
CA VAL A 30 -2.92 -2.47 -4.32
C VAL A 30 -3.90 -2.81 -5.43
N GLN A 31 -4.74 -1.84 -5.80
CA GLN A 31 -5.71 -2.02 -6.88
C GLN A 31 -5.15 -1.60 -8.22
N ARG A 32 -4.40 -0.51 -8.23
CA ARG A 32 -3.72 -0.05 -9.44
C ARG A 32 -2.62 0.94 -9.06
N ILE A 33 -1.73 1.17 -10.02
CA ILE A 33 -0.61 2.09 -9.85
C ILE A 33 -0.65 3.11 -10.99
N SER A 34 -0.41 4.36 -10.64
CA SER A 34 -0.33 5.45 -11.61
C SER A 34 0.85 6.33 -11.21
N GLY A 35 1.91 6.29 -12.01
CA GLY A 35 3.13 7.04 -11.71
C GLY A 35 3.75 6.53 -10.41
N ASP A 36 3.93 7.43 -9.46
CA ASP A 36 4.52 7.11 -8.17
C ASP A 36 3.47 6.88 -7.08
N ARG A 37 2.22 6.67 -7.46
CA ARG A 37 1.12 6.50 -6.51
C ARG A 37 0.37 5.21 -6.78
N ALA A 38 -0.22 4.68 -5.73
CA ALA A 38 -1.02 3.46 -5.80
C ALA A 38 -2.37 3.69 -5.15
N ALA A 39 -3.41 3.13 -5.76
CA ALA A 39 -4.71 3.06 -5.12
C ALA A 39 -4.73 1.79 -4.28
N VAL A 40 -4.88 1.94 -2.99
CA VAL A 40 -4.79 0.85 -2.03
C VAL A 40 -6.14 0.66 -1.36
N LEU A 41 -6.63 -0.56 -1.36
CA LEU A 41 -7.89 -0.90 -0.72
C LEU A 41 -7.61 -1.42 0.68
N PHE A 42 -8.17 -0.75 1.67
CA PHE A 42 -8.15 -1.21 3.06
C PHE A 42 -9.50 -1.83 3.39
N GLU A 43 -9.47 -3.00 3.98
CA GLU A 43 -10.66 -3.71 4.40
C GLU A 43 -10.63 -3.88 5.90
N GLY A 44 -11.70 -3.47 6.56
CA GLY A 44 -11.75 -3.51 8.01
C GLY A 44 -13.08 -4.03 8.53
N GLY A 45 -13.31 -5.33 8.39
CA GLY A 45 -14.53 -5.90 8.90
C GLY A 45 -15.75 -5.53 8.07
N ASN A 46 -16.51 -4.56 8.51
CA ASN A 46 -17.72 -4.15 7.80
C ASN A 46 -17.56 -2.81 7.09
N TRP A 47 -16.31 -2.43 6.77
CA TRP A 47 -16.05 -1.24 5.95
C TRP A 47 -14.86 -1.51 5.03
N ASP A 48 -14.85 -0.82 3.90
CA ASP A 48 -13.69 -0.78 3.01
C ASP A 48 -13.45 0.64 2.57
N LYS A 49 -12.19 0.95 2.28
CA LYS A 49 -11.82 2.29 1.88
C LYS A 49 -10.71 2.22 0.85
N LEU A 50 -10.88 2.92 -0.24
CA LEU A 50 -9.88 3.03 -1.29
C LEU A 50 -9.16 4.37 -1.12
N VAL A 51 -7.84 4.31 -0.94
CA VAL A 51 -7.02 5.49 -0.67
C VAL A 51 -5.85 5.51 -1.63
N THR A 52 -5.54 6.69 -2.19
CA THR A 52 -4.36 6.87 -3.03
C THR A 52 -3.19 7.26 -2.15
N LEU A 53 -2.11 6.48 -2.22
CA LEU A 53 -0.92 6.69 -1.40
C LEU A 53 0.31 6.67 -2.29
N ARG A 54 1.39 7.31 -1.82
CA ARG A 54 2.65 7.28 -2.55
C ARG A 54 3.32 5.94 -2.38
N LEU A 55 3.92 5.45 -3.46
CA LEU A 55 4.62 4.17 -3.42
C LEU A 55 5.73 4.17 -2.37
N LYS A 56 6.40 5.29 -2.17
CA LYS A 56 7.49 5.38 -1.20
C LYS A 56 7.04 5.19 0.24
N ASP A 57 5.74 5.36 0.49
CA ASP A 57 5.17 5.21 1.83
C ASP A 57 4.61 3.81 2.06
N LEU A 58 4.80 2.91 1.11
CA LEU A 58 4.28 1.56 1.16
C LEU A 58 5.43 0.57 1.19
N GLN A 59 5.25 -0.50 1.92
CA GLN A 59 6.20 -1.61 1.95
C GLN A 59 5.47 -2.88 1.57
N PRO A 60 6.13 -3.77 0.80
CA PRO A 60 5.56 -5.09 0.53
C PRO A 60 5.36 -5.83 1.85
N ASP A 61 4.27 -6.52 1.93
CA ASP A 61 3.96 -7.32 3.11
C ASP A 61 4.45 -8.74 2.94
#